data_7b6b03089d068d04a015383b45333eda
#
_entry.id   7b6b03089d068d04a015383b45333eda
#
_cell.length_a   1.000
_cell.length_b   1.000
_cell.length_c   1.000
_cell.angle_alpha   90.00
_cell.angle_beta   90.00
_cell.angle_gamma   90.00
#
_symmetry.space_group_name_H-M   'P 1'
#
loop_
_entity.id
_entity.type
_entity.pdbx_description
1 polymer ?
#
loop_
_entity_poly.entity_id
_entity_poly.type
_entity_poly.pdbx_seq_one_letter_code
_entity_poly.pdbx_strand_id
1 'polypeptide(L)'
;MMALASMVANAQETLATWTATLNTTETVSDLQRGAPMTIDNEGNAIVTGTYTKDVAFASSYLEPIATSAFVAKYDKAGSKKWAAGLKGAATVKAVANDAEGNIYVAGNFADIVQILDGTGEQKATINGKEGVTRQVSAFIVKYSKDGDYVASKVIIPEQARNDEGYGDPDPEFIPYKLIASNGKVYLAASYQGNSKINDLTLEGKYQSLWGLYLYDVPTLAVVSL
;
A
#
# COMPACT_ATOMS: atom_id res chain seq x y z
N MET A 1 -9.72 30.57 57.91
CA MET A 1 -10.62 29.96 56.88
C MET A 1 -9.94 30.14 55.52
N MET A 2 -9.24 29.08 55.07
CA MET A 2 -8.54 29.08 53.81
C MET A 2 -9.47 28.59 52.70
N ALA A 3 -9.75 29.42 51.75
CA ALA A 3 -10.53 29.02 50.58
C ALA A 3 -9.63 28.20 49.60
N LEU A 4 -9.96 26.90 49.43
CA LEU A 4 -9.43 26.10 48.34
C LEU A 4 -10.07 26.57 47.04
N ALA A 5 -9.31 27.23 46.17
CA ALA A 5 -9.71 27.44 44.81
C ALA A 5 -9.47 26.13 44.03
N SER A 6 -10.53 25.43 43.68
CA SER A 6 -10.48 24.28 42.75
C SER A 6 -10.20 24.83 41.32
N MET A 7 -8.99 24.65 40.86
CA MET A 7 -8.70 24.79 39.44
C MET A 7 -9.34 23.62 38.69
N VAL A 8 -10.46 23.89 38.04
CA VAL A 8 -10.98 22.99 37.00
C VAL A 8 -10.12 23.26 35.76
N ALA A 9 -9.13 22.42 35.52
CA ALA A 9 -8.45 22.39 34.24
C ALA A 9 -9.43 21.86 33.20
N ASN A 10 -10.02 22.77 32.43
CA ASN A 10 -10.71 22.40 31.18
C ASN A 10 -9.63 22.00 30.19
N ALA A 11 -9.26 20.72 30.17
CA ALA A 11 -8.55 20.12 29.06
C ALA A 11 -9.54 20.04 27.89
N GLN A 12 -9.65 21.11 27.13
CA GLN A 12 -10.32 21.08 25.83
C GLN A 12 -9.34 20.40 24.88
N GLU A 13 -9.44 19.07 24.74
CA GLU A 13 -8.71 18.34 23.73
C GLU A 13 -9.18 18.85 22.36
N THR A 14 -8.30 19.51 21.64
CA THR A 14 -8.54 19.84 20.25
C THR A 14 -8.41 18.55 19.46
N LEU A 15 -9.52 17.91 19.12
CA LEU A 15 -9.56 16.62 18.43
C LEU A 15 -8.98 16.66 17.02
N ALA A 16 -8.86 17.83 16.42
CA ALA A 16 -8.18 18.01 15.14
C ALA A 16 -7.48 19.37 15.11
N THR A 17 -6.20 19.37 14.76
CA THR A 17 -5.38 20.58 14.61
C THR A 17 -5.31 21.07 13.17
N TRP A 18 -5.58 20.20 12.20
CA TRP A 18 -5.60 20.52 10.78
C TRP A 18 -6.44 19.51 9.99
N THR A 19 -6.86 19.93 8.81
CA THR A 19 -7.48 19.07 7.79
C THR A 19 -6.78 19.32 6.45
N ALA A 20 -6.59 18.28 5.66
CA ALA A 20 -6.09 18.37 4.30
C ALA A 20 -7.12 17.79 3.33
N THR A 21 -7.36 18.49 2.25
CA THR A 21 -8.25 18.05 1.17
C THR A 21 -7.43 17.81 -0.09
N LEU A 22 -7.64 16.68 -0.72
CA LEU A 22 -7.13 16.44 -2.06
C LEU A 22 -7.95 17.29 -3.04
N ASN A 23 -7.29 18.26 -3.68
CA ASN A 23 -7.91 19.00 -4.75
C ASN A 23 -7.95 18.13 -6.00
N THR A 24 -9.11 17.62 -6.33
CA THR A 24 -9.37 16.95 -7.59
C THR A 24 -10.15 17.89 -8.49
N THR A 25 -9.91 17.84 -9.78
CA THR A 25 -10.65 18.61 -10.78
C THR A 25 -12.10 18.16 -10.91
N GLU A 26 -12.42 16.99 -10.34
CA GLU A 26 -13.76 16.43 -10.29
C GLU A 26 -13.99 15.64 -9.00
N THR A 27 -15.26 15.34 -8.69
CA THR A 27 -15.67 14.61 -7.49
C THR A 27 -14.99 13.24 -7.45
N VAL A 28 -14.15 12.99 -6.46
CA VAL A 28 -13.56 11.66 -6.21
C VAL A 28 -14.67 10.79 -5.65
N SER A 29 -15.25 9.95 -6.49
CA SER A 29 -16.33 9.06 -6.08
C SER A 29 -15.86 7.84 -5.29
N ASP A 30 -14.55 7.56 -5.26
CA ASP A 30 -13.98 6.35 -4.68
C ASP A 30 -12.69 6.59 -3.88
N LEU A 31 -12.79 7.38 -2.83
CA LEU A 31 -11.85 7.20 -1.72
C LEU A 31 -12.19 5.86 -1.07
N GLN A 32 -11.35 4.86 -1.28
CA GLN A 32 -11.54 3.55 -0.64
C GLN A 32 -11.65 3.75 0.87
N ARG A 33 -12.78 3.36 1.44
CA ARG A 33 -12.96 3.32 2.88
C ARG A 33 -11.88 2.41 3.47
N GLY A 34 -11.08 2.96 4.40
CA GLY A 34 -10.02 2.20 5.05
C GLY A 34 -8.69 2.20 4.28
N ALA A 35 -8.39 3.22 3.48
CA ALA A 35 -7.05 3.39 2.93
C ALA A 35 -6.00 3.42 4.06
N PRO A 36 -4.92 2.65 3.96
CA PRO A 36 -3.91 2.57 5.00
C PRO A 36 -3.18 3.91 5.18
N MET A 37 -2.88 4.24 6.43
CA MET A 37 -2.07 5.40 6.81
C MET A 37 -1.14 5.05 7.97
N THR A 38 -0.07 5.82 8.12
CA THR A 38 0.86 5.72 9.25
C THR A 38 1.39 7.10 9.63
N ILE A 39 2.08 7.18 10.77
CA ILE A 39 2.75 8.40 11.24
C ILE A 39 4.22 8.05 11.43
N ASP A 40 5.12 8.89 10.91
CA ASP A 40 6.55 8.72 11.11
C ASP A 40 7.03 9.27 12.47
N ASN A 41 8.31 9.03 12.78
CA ASN A 41 8.92 9.43 14.05
C ASN A 41 9.00 10.96 14.25
N GLU A 42 8.82 11.74 13.18
CA GLU A 42 8.80 13.20 13.24
C GLU A 42 7.36 13.75 13.41
N GLY A 43 6.36 12.86 13.42
CA GLY A 43 4.95 13.22 13.52
C GLY A 43 4.32 13.61 12.18
N ASN A 44 4.95 13.26 11.06
CA ASN A 44 4.37 13.47 9.74
C ASN A 44 3.38 12.34 9.41
N ALA A 45 2.27 12.67 8.80
CA ALA A 45 1.28 11.71 8.33
C ALA A 45 1.62 11.21 6.93
N ILE A 46 1.67 9.90 6.75
CA ILE A 46 1.76 9.24 5.46
C ILE A 46 0.39 8.65 5.14
N VAL A 47 -0.24 9.14 4.09
CA VAL A 47 -1.57 8.73 3.66
C VAL A 47 -1.49 8.09 2.29
N THR A 48 -2.34 7.10 2.07
CA THR A 48 -2.45 6.41 0.78
C THR A 48 -3.89 6.42 0.28
N GLY A 49 -4.08 6.13 -0.98
CA GLY A 49 -5.42 6.02 -1.55
C GLY A 49 -5.37 5.63 -3.02
N THR A 50 -6.54 5.63 -3.65
CA THR A 50 -6.68 5.40 -5.08
C THR A 50 -7.30 6.63 -5.74
N TYR A 51 -7.02 6.80 -7.03
CA TYR A 51 -7.58 7.86 -7.84
C TYR A 51 -7.88 7.35 -9.25
N THR A 52 -8.97 7.85 -9.82
CA THR A 52 -9.42 7.49 -11.18
C THR A 52 -9.42 8.68 -12.10
N LYS A 53 -9.14 9.86 -11.58
CA LYS A 53 -9.04 11.14 -12.28
C LYS A 53 -7.81 11.88 -11.83
N ASP A 54 -7.43 12.90 -12.55
CA ASP A 54 -6.28 13.72 -12.27
C ASP A 54 -6.31 14.28 -10.84
N VAL A 55 -5.22 14.12 -10.13
CA VAL A 55 -5.05 14.64 -8.78
C VAL A 55 -3.89 15.60 -8.73
N ALA A 56 -4.13 16.84 -8.36
CA ALA A 56 -3.09 17.83 -8.14
C ALA A 56 -2.61 17.77 -6.69
N PHE A 57 -1.36 17.43 -6.53
CA PHE A 57 -0.63 17.63 -5.29
C PHE A 57 0.33 18.79 -5.48
N ALA A 58 0.39 19.79 -4.61
CA ALA A 58 1.08 21.08 -4.76
C ALA A 58 2.34 21.11 -5.65
N SER A 59 3.17 20.07 -5.65
CA SER A 59 4.38 19.94 -6.46
C SER A 59 4.31 18.84 -7.53
N SER A 60 3.27 18.02 -7.51
CA SER A 60 3.12 16.89 -8.43
C SER A 60 1.69 16.85 -8.96
N TYR A 61 1.59 16.49 -10.23
CA TYR A 61 0.32 16.26 -10.90
C TYR A 61 0.26 14.79 -11.31
N LEU A 62 -0.72 14.07 -10.77
CA LEU A 62 -0.88 12.64 -11.04
C LEU A 62 -2.04 12.42 -11.99
N GLU A 63 -1.72 11.96 -13.20
CA GLU A 63 -2.70 11.52 -14.19
C GLU A 63 -2.89 10.00 -14.05
N PRO A 64 -4.11 9.48 -13.92
CA PRO A 64 -4.32 8.04 -13.82
C PRO A 64 -4.23 7.35 -15.17
N ILE A 65 -3.82 6.07 -15.12
CA ILE A 65 -4.12 5.07 -16.14
C ILE A 65 -4.98 4.04 -15.41
N ALA A 66 -6.25 3.93 -15.67
CA ALA A 66 -7.19 3.15 -14.87
C ALA A 66 -7.25 3.59 -13.39
N THR A 67 -7.63 2.70 -12.46
CA THR A 67 -7.62 3.00 -11.02
C THR A 67 -6.17 2.97 -10.51
N SER A 68 -5.58 4.13 -10.36
CA SER A 68 -4.21 4.31 -9.91
C SER A 68 -4.14 4.54 -8.40
N ALA A 69 -3.00 4.29 -7.78
CA ALA A 69 -2.80 4.52 -6.36
C ALA A 69 -1.79 5.65 -6.10
N PHE A 70 -1.87 6.24 -4.92
CA PHE A 70 -0.92 7.27 -4.47
C PHE A 70 -0.46 7.03 -3.03
N VAL A 71 0.66 7.63 -2.70
CA VAL A 71 1.16 7.85 -1.35
C VAL A 71 1.57 9.30 -1.20
N ALA A 72 1.13 9.96 -0.12
CA ALA A 72 1.45 11.36 0.13
C ALA A 72 1.89 11.55 1.58
N LYS A 73 2.86 12.43 1.79
CA LYS A 73 3.36 12.80 3.11
C LYS A 73 2.98 14.24 3.45
N TYR A 74 2.41 14.41 4.63
CA TYR A 74 2.07 15.70 5.22
C TYR A 74 2.85 15.89 6.51
N ASP A 75 3.34 17.09 6.76
CA ASP A 75 3.96 17.41 8.03
C ASP A 75 2.92 17.52 9.16
N LYS A 76 3.41 17.61 10.40
CA LYS A 76 2.57 17.74 11.60
C LYS A 76 1.69 18.99 11.63
N ALA A 77 1.95 19.97 10.76
CA ALA A 77 1.13 21.17 10.59
C ALA A 77 0.07 21.00 9.47
N GLY A 78 0.06 19.83 8.79
CA GLY A 78 -0.86 19.55 7.69
C GLY A 78 -0.38 20.07 6.33
N SER A 79 0.86 20.57 6.25
CA SER A 79 1.43 21.00 4.97
C SER A 79 1.95 19.79 4.22
N LYS A 80 1.59 19.69 2.95
CA LYS A 80 2.05 18.60 2.12
C LYS A 80 3.53 18.72 1.80
N LYS A 81 4.27 17.65 2.00
CA LYS A 81 5.69 17.53 1.68
C LYS A 81 5.90 17.05 0.26
N TRP A 82 5.32 15.92 -0.08
CA TRP A 82 5.40 15.30 -1.39
C TRP A 82 4.24 14.33 -1.63
N ALA A 83 4.06 13.92 -2.88
CA ALA A 83 3.17 12.84 -3.25
C ALA A 83 3.74 12.06 -4.43
N ALA A 84 3.66 10.74 -4.36
CA ALA A 84 4.11 9.82 -5.38
C ALA A 84 2.94 8.99 -5.90
N GLY A 85 2.99 8.61 -7.18
CA GLY A 85 1.97 7.85 -7.88
C GLY A 85 2.38 6.42 -8.20
N LEU A 86 1.41 5.53 -8.18
CA LEU A 86 1.47 4.18 -8.74
C LEU A 86 0.46 4.14 -9.88
N LYS A 87 0.92 4.51 -11.07
CA LYS A 87 0.08 4.78 -12.24
C LYS A 87 -0.18 3.49 -13.02
N GLY A 88 -1.42 3.02 -12.99
CA GLY A 88 -1.87 1.73 -13.53
C GLY A 88 -2.93 1.12 -12.62
N ALA A 89 -3.45 -0.06 -12.95
CA ALA A 89 -4.44 -0.76 -12.12
C ALA A 89 -3.81 -1.23 -10.79
N ALA A 90 -3.71 -0.31 -9.82
CA ALA A 90 -3.06 -0.53 -8.54
C ALA A 90 -3.89 -0.05 -7.36
N THR A 91 -3.80 -0.77 -6.24
CA THR A 91 -4.39 -0.39 -4.95
C THR A 91 -3.39 -0.60 -3.83
N VAL A 92 -3.29 0.35 -2.90
CA VAL A 92 -2.50 0.19 -1.68
C VAL A 92 -3.31 -0.55 -0.62
N LYS A 93 -2.69 -1.53 0.03
CA LYS A 93 -3.28 -2.36 1.10
C LYS A 93 -2.59 -2.16 2.45
N ALA A 94 -1.31 -1.78 2.43
CA ALA A 94 -0.53 -1.56 3.65
C ALA A 94 0.52 -0.48 3.44
N VAL A 95 0.82 0.26 4.50
CA VAL A 95 1.91 1.24 4.57
C VAL A 95 2.61 1.15 5.91
N ALA A 96 3.93 1.30 5.91
CA ALA A 96 4.76 1.38 7.10
C ALA A 96 5.93 2.34 6.86
N ASN A 97 6.56 2.79 7.93
CA ASN A 97 7.82 3.51 7.89
C ASN A 97 8.83 2.87 8.83
N ASP A 98 10.12 3.02 8.52
CA ASP A 98 11.22 2.62 9.39
C ASP A 98 11.71 3.77 10.28
N ALA A 99 12.75 3.49 11.09
CA ALA A 99 13.32 4.48 12.00
C ALA A 99 14.05 5.63 11.26
N GLU A 100 14.55 5.38 10.06
CA GLU A 100 15.19 6.34 9.18
C GLU A 100 14.17 7.21 8.42
N GLY A 101 12.88 6.90 8.55
CA GLY A 101 11.78 7.61 7.89
C GLY A 101 11.51 7.16 6.46
N ASN A 102 12.14 6.07 5.98
CA ASN A 102 11.79 5.48 4.70
C ASN A 102 10.37 4.91 4.77
N ILE A 103 9.66 4.99 3.67
CA ILE A 103 8.26 4.61 3.57
C ILE A 103 8.13 3.38 2.68
N TYR A 104 7.42 2.39 3.17
CA TYR A 104 7.14 1.14 2.48
C TYR A 104 5.65 1.03 2.22
N VAL A 105 5.31 0.79 0.97
CA VAL A 105 3.92 0.68 0.50
C VAL A 105 3.74 -0.67 -0.15
N ALA A 106 2.77 -1.44 0.29
CA ALA A 106 2.42 -2.71 -0.34
C ALA A 106 0.96 -2.70 -0.81
N GLY A 107 0.71 -3.41 -1.89
CA GLY A 107 -0.62 -3.49 -2.45
C GLY A 107 -0.72 -4.49 -3.59
N ASN A 108 -1.83 -4.42 -4.28
CA ASN A 108 -2.15 -5.27 -5.42
C ASN A 108 -2.14 -4.47 -6.71
N PHE A 109 -1.83 -5.16 -7.80
CA PHE A 109 -1.87 -4.58 -9.13
C PHE A 109 -2.18 -5.64 -10.20
N ALA A 110 -2.64 -5.15 -11.35
CA ALA A 110 -2.79 -5.93 -12.57
C ALA A 110 -2.00 -5.27 -13.70
N ASP A 111 -1.50 -6.08 -14.63
CA ASP A 111 -0.75 -5.66 -15.82
C ASP A 111 0.52 -4.86 -15.51
N ILE A 112 0.54 -3.59 -15.90
CA ILE A 112 1.71 -2.72 -15.82
C ILE A 112 1.40 -1.55 -14.90
N VAL A 113 2.34 -1.25 -13.98
CA VAL A 113 2.27 -0.06 -13.12
C VAL A 113 3.56 0.73 -13.23
N GLN A 114 3.42 2.02 -13.54
CA GLN A 114 4.51 2.98 -13.51
C GLN A 114 4.63 3.56 -12.10
N ILE A 115 5.81 3.51 -11.53
CA ILE A 115 6.12 4.05 -10.21
C ILE A 115 6.72 5.44 -10.39
N LEU A 116 6.04 6.45 -9.84
CA LEU A 116 6.50 7.83 -9.81
C LEU A 116 7.09 8.14 -8.44
N ASP A 117 8.04 9.06 -8.39
CA ASP A 117 8.57 9.59 -7.13
C ASP A 117 7.74 10.78 -6.60
N GLY A 118 8.21 11.39 -5.50
CA GLY A 118 7.58 12.53 -4.85
C GLY A 118 7.55 13.82 -5.68
N THR A 119 8.28 13.86 -6.80
CA THR A 119 8.25 14.97 -7.78
C THR A 119 7.28 14.71 -8.93
N GLY A 120 6.73 13.49 -9.02
CA GLY A 120 5.89 13.04 -10.11
C GLY A 120 6.65 12.46 -11.31
N GLU A 121 7.96 12.30 -11.20
CA GLU A 121 8.79 11.71 -12.25
C GLU A 121 8.72 10.18 -12.19
N GLN A 122 8.54 9.52 -13.35
CA GLN A 122 8.58 8.07 -13.42
C GLN A 122 10.00 7.54 -13.21
N LYS A 123 10.15 6.66 -12.23
CA LYS A 123 11.44 6.06 -11.85
C LYS A 123 11.54 4.57 -12.16
N ALA A 124 10.41 3.87 -12.17
CA ALA A 124 10.39 2.45 -12.44
C ALA A 124 9.07 2.01 -13.09
N THR A 125 9.07 0.79 -13.60
CA THR A 125 7.88 0.10 -14.07
C THR A 125 7.88 -1.30 -13.47
N ILE A 126 6.76 -1.73 -12.93
CA ILE A 126 6.54 -3.10 -12.51
C ILE A 126 5.53 -3.76 -13.44
N ASN A 127 5.80 -5.03 -13.77
CA ASN A 127 4.99 -5.81 -14.67
C ASN A 127 4.39 -6.99 -13.91
N GLY A 128 3.08 -7.19 -14.05
CA GLY A 128 2.40 -8.43 -13.70
C GLY A 128 2.70 -9.51 -14.74
N LYS A 129 1.99 -10.61 -14.65
CA LYS A 129 2.11 -11.68 -15.65
C LYS A 129 1.34 -11.30 -16.91
N GLU A 130 2.04 -11.24 -18.01
CA GLU A 130 1.47 -10.90 -19.31
C GLU A 130 0.42 -11.92 -19.75
N GLY A 131 -0.71 -11.43 -20.26
CA GLY A 131 -1.76 -12.27 -20.87
C GLY A 131 -2.71 -12.95 -19.89
N VAL A 132 -2.68 -12.66 -18.59
CA VAL A 132 -3.57 -13.23 -17.58
C VAL A 132 -4.50 -12.17 -17.02
N THR A 133 -5.75 -12.14 -17.47
CA THR A 133 -6.72 -11.08 -17.14
C THR A 133 -7.28 -11.13 -15.73
N ARG A 134 -6.97 -12.16 -14.92
CA ARG A 134 -7.54 -12.36 -13.59
C ARG A 134 -6.50 -12.59 -12.48
N GLN A 135 -5.23 -12.43 -12.79
CA GLN A 135 -4.18 -12.61 -11.80
C GLN A 135 -3.97 -11.32 -11.00
N VAL A 136 -4.04 -11.43 -9.68
CA VAL A 136 -3.76 -10.32 -8.77
C VAL A 136 -2.35 -10.47 -8.22
N SER A 137 -1.42 -9.71 -8.79
CA SER A 137 -0.04 -9.63 -8.31
C SER A 137 0.07 -8.64 -7.15
N ALA A 138 1.12 -8.78 -6.36
CA ALA A 138 1.42 -7.84 -5.29
C ALA A 138 2.73 -7.09 -5.54
N PHE A 139 2.79 -5.89 -5.00
CA PHE A 139 4.01 -5.08 -4.99
C PHE A 139 4.38 -4.64 -3.59
N ILE A 140 5.66 -4.37 -3.40
CA ILE A 140 6.18 -3.56 -2.31
C ILE A 140 7.06 -2.49 -2.95
N VAL A 141 6.83 -1.21 -2.60
CA VAL A 141 7.65 -0.09 -3.06
C VAL A 141 8.22 0.62 -1.84
N LYS A 142 9.50 0.96 -1.92
CA LYS A 142 10.22 1.75 -0.92
C LYS A 142 10.49 3.14 -1.48
N TYR A 143 10.12 4.14 -0.70
CA TYR A 143 10.48 5.54 -0.91
C TYR A 143 11.40 6.02 0.22
N SER A 144 12.28 6.97 -0.08
CA SER A 144 13.00 7.72 0.94
C SER A 144 12.03 8.58 1.76
N LYS A 145 12.50 9.09 2.91
CA LYS A 145 11.73 10.06 3.71
C LYS A 145 11.34 11.33 2.92
N ASP A 146 12.07 11.65 1.86
CA ASP A 146 11.89 12.83 1.02
C ASP A 146 11.10 12.54 -0.26
N GLY A 147 10.64 11.28 -0.45
CA GLY A 147 9.79 10.87 -1.55
C GLY A 147 10.51 10.27 -2.76
N ASP A 148 11.84 10.14 -2.71
CA ASP A 148 12.57 9.51 -3.81
C ASP A 148 12.25 8.02 -3.87
N TYR A 149 12.06 7.49 -5.07
CA TYR A 149 11.99 6.05 -5.28
C TYR A 149 13.34 5.39 -4.95
N VAL A 150 13.31 4.36 -4.11
CA VAL A 150 14.50 3.61 -3.72
C VAL A 150 14.53 2.24 -4.36
N ALA A 151 13.46 1.45 -4.19
CA ALA A 151 13.39 0.09 -4.70
C ALA A 151 11.94 -0.40 -4.79
N SER A 152 11.74 -1.47 -5.54
CA SER A 152 10.46 -2.21 -5.56
C SER A 152 10.67 -3.70 -5.66
N LYS A 153 9.69 -4.45 -5.16
CA LYS A 153 9.59 -5.90 -5.25
C LYS A 153 8.22 -6.28 -5.77
N VAL A 154 8.20 -7.24 -6.67
CA VAL A 154 6.96 -7.82 -7.22
C VAL A 154 6.83 -9.25 -6.75
N ILE A 155 5.61 -9.64 -6.40
CA ILE A 155 5.23 -11.00 -6.06
C ILE A 155 4.15 -11.40 -7.05
N ILE A 156 4.49 -12.34 -7.94
CA ILE A 156 3.60 -12.84 -8.99
C ILE A 156 3.16 -14.24 -8.58
N PRO A 157 1.89 -14.44 -8.20
CA PRO A 157 1.39 -15.77 -7.92
C PRO A 157 1.24 -16.56 -9.23
N GLU A 158 1.49 -17.86 -9.16
CA GLU A 158 1.31 -18.79 -10.28
C GLU A 158 0.19 -19.76 -9.95
N GLN A 159 -0.52 -20.20 -10.98
CA GLN A 159 -1.59 -21.18 -10.81
C GLN A 159 -1.03 -22.49 -10.28
N ALA A 160 -1.54 -22.95 -9.14
CA ALA A 160 -1.33 -24.32 -8.70
C ALA A 160 -2.27 -25.26 -9.48
N ARG A 161 -1.81 -26.45 -9.80
CA ARG A 161 -2.63 -27.49 -10.42
C ARG A 161 -2.65 -28.70 -9.52
N ASN A 162 -3.78 -29.33 -9.37
CA ASN A 162 -3.84 -30.65 -8.75
C ASN A 162 -3.39 -31.75 -9.73
N ASP A 163 -3.20 -32.96 -9.23
CA ASP A 163 -2.77 -34.13 -10.03
C ASP A 163 -3.80 -34.52 -11.12
N GLU A 164 -5.06 -34.05 -11.02
CA GLU A 164 -6.12 -34.29 -11.97
C GLU A 164 -6.17 -33.22 -13.08
N GLY A 165 -5.30 -32.21 -13.02
CA GLY A 165 -5.21 -31.14 -14.02
C GLY A 165 -6.25 -30.02 -13.83
N TYR A 166 -7.05 -30.04 -12.78
CA TYR A 166 -7.93 -28.93 -12.43
C TYR A 166 -7.07 -27.81 -11.86
N GLY A 167 -7.18 -26.64 -12.46
CA GLY A 167 -6.50 -25.45 -11.96
C GLY A 167 -7.24 -24.85 -10.77
N ASP A 168 -6.47 -24.25 -9.87
CA ASP A 168 -7.02 -23.36 -8.87
C ASP A 168 -7.78 -22.20 -9.53
N PRO A 169 -8.72 -21.60 -8.80
CA PRO A 169 -9.21 -20.30 -9.19
C PRO A 169 -8.05 -19.31 -9.37
N ASP A 170 -8.36 -18.14 -9.90
CA ASP A 170 -7.36 -17.15 -10.29
C ASP A 170 -6.33 -16.90 -9.20
N PRO A 171 -5.03 -17.08 -9.47
CA PRO A 171 -4.01 -16.93 -8.45
C PRO A 171 -3.90 -15.49 -7.99
N GLU A 172 -3.80 -15.30 -6.66
CA GLU A 172 -3.70 -13.98 -6.05
C GLU A 172 -2.73 -13.95 -4.87
N PHE A 173 -2.18 -12.77 -4.60
CA PHE A 173 -1.38 -12.50 -3.42
C PHE A 173 -1.84 -11.17 -2.83
N ILE A 174 -2.38 -11.19 -1.61
CA ILE A 174 -3.02 -10.02 -0.99
C ILE A 174 -2.25 -9.60 0.26
N PRO A 175 -1.52 -8.48 0.22
CA PRO A 175 -0.94 -7.85 1.40
C PRO A 175 -2.00 -7.33 2.36
N TYR A 176 -1.79 -7.48 3.68
CA TYR A 176 -2.68 -6.92 4.70
C TYR A 176 -1.97 -5.95 5.62
N LYS A 177 -0.73 -6.25 5.99
CA LYS A 177 0.03 -5.46 6.96
C LYS A 177 1.50 -5.45 6.62
N LEU A 178 2.12 -4.28 6.79
CA LEU A 178 3.56 -4.08 6.77
C LEU A 178 4.07 -3.63 8.13
N ILE A 179 5.25 -4.08 8.48
CA ILE A 179 6.06 -3.51 9.57
C ILE A 179 7.48 -3.39 9.02
N ALA A 180 8.10 -2.23 9.18
CA ALA A 180 9.49 -2.00 8.82
C ALA A 180 10.31 -1.80 10.09
N SER A 181 11.36 -2.58 10.27
CA SER A 181 12.23 -2.52 11.44
C SER A 181 13.60 -3.12 11.13
N ASN A 182 14.66 -2.46 11.60
CA ASN A 182 16.04 -2.94 11.47
C ASN A 182 16.44 -3.31 10.03
N GLY A 183 16.05 -2.51 9.05
CA GLY A 183 16.34 -2.72 7.64
C GLY A 183 15.59 -3.89 7.00
N LYS A 184 14.60 -4.46 7.69
CA LYS A 184 13.75 -5.55 7.21
C LYS A 184 12.30 -5.10 7.12
N VAL A 185 11.59 -5.67 6.16
CA VAL A 185 10.15 -5.50 6.00
C VAL A 185 9.45 -6.82 6.30
N TYR A 186 8.53 -6.80 7.22
CA TYR A 186 7.67 -7.92 7.58
C TYR A 186 6.32 -7.72 6.91
N LEU A 187 5.91 -8.69 6.12
CA LEU A 187 4.67 -8.66 5.34
C LEU A 187 3.73 -9.76 5.81
N ALA A 188 2.57 -9.39 6.34
CA ALA A 188 1.45 -10.32 6.52
C ALA A 188 0.55 -10.25 5.29
N ALA A 189 0.26 -11.41 4.71
CA ALA A 189 -0.52 -11.55 3.49
C ALA A 189 -1.32 -12.85 3.49
N SER A 190 -2.26 -12.98 2.55
CA SER A 190 -2.77 -14.26 2.10
C SER A 190 -2.36 -14.50 0.65
N TYR A 191 -2.35 -15.76 0.25
CA TYR A 191 -2.07 -16.11 -1.14
C TYR A 191 -2.89 -17.31 -1.59
N GLN A 192 -3.15 -17.34 -2.88
CA GLN A 192 -3.76 -18.43 -3.61
C GLN A 192 -2.89 -18.76 -4.82
N GLY A 193 -2.71 -20.06 -5.08
CA GLY A 193 -1.70 -20.50 -6.04
C GLY A 193 -0.28 -20.49 -5.44
N ASN A 194 0.72 -20.76 -6.27
CA ASN A 194 2.12 -20.77 -5.87
C ASN A 194 2.69 -19.35 -5.94
N SER A 195 3.48 -18.97 -4.96
CA SER A 195 4.11 -17.65 -4.93
C SER A 195 5.59 -17.76 -4.54
N LYS A 196 6.41 -16.87 -5.07
CA LYS A 196 7.82 -16.78 -4.70
C LYS A 196 8.15 -15.43 -4.13
N ILE A 197 8.69 -15.42 -2.91
CA ILE A 197 9.13 -14.21 -2.22
C ILE A 197 10.60 -14.40 -1.85
N ASN A 198 11.51 -13.66 -2.49
CA ASN A 198 12.94 -13.91 -2.41
C ASN A 198 13.25 -15.36 -2.80
N ASP A 199 13.91 -16.10 -1.91
CA ASP A 199 14.22 -17.52 -2.09
C ASP A 199 13.16 -18.47 -1.49
N LEU A 200 12.13 -17.91 -0.86
CA LEU A 200 11.04 -18.69 -0.28
C LEU A 200 9.98 -18.98 -1.34
N THR A 201 9.72 -20.25 -1.56
CA THR A 201 8.58 -20.71 -2.36
C THR A 201 7.40 -20.99 -1.43
N LEU A 202 6.27 -20.36 -1.71
CA LEU A 202 5.00 -20.64 -1.07
C LEU A 202 4.20 -21.52 -2.01
N GLU A 203 3.86 -22.71 -1.55
CA GLU A 203 3.05 -23.65 -2.32
C GLU A 203 1.59 -23.51 -1.92
N GLY A 204 0.75 -23.13 -2.87
CA GLY A 204 -0.70 -23.13 -2.72
C GLY A 204 -1.20 -24.58 -2.66
N LYS A 205 -1.99 -24.88 -1.63
CA LYS A 205 -2.64 -26.19 -1.55
C LYS A 205 -4.09 -26.05 -2.02
N TYR A 206 -4.39 -26.67 -3.16
CA TYR A 206 -5.76 -26.89 -3.56
C TYR A 206 -6.39 -27.94 -2.63
N GLN A 207 -7.34 -27.54 -1.81
CA GLN A 207 -8.16 -28.47 -1.04
C GLN A 207 -9.61 -28.33 -1.47
N SER A 208 -10.04 -29.21 -2.36
CA SER A 208 -11.47 -29.41 -2.63
C SER A 208 -12.01 -30.43 -1.62
N LEU A 209 -12.65 -29.97 -0.58
CA LEU A 209 -13.49 -30.81 0.28
C LEU A 209 -14.96 -30.48 0.00
N TRP A 210 -15.61 -31.25 -0.87
CA TRP A 210 -17.06 -31.20 -1.07
C TRP A 210 -17.64 -29.77 -1.27
N GLY A 211 -17.01 -28.97 -2.13
CA GLY A 211 -17.48 -27.62 -2.46
C GLY A 211 -17.10 -26.53 -1.44
N LEU A 212 -16.34 -26.85 -0.40
CA LEU A 212 -15.72 -25.87 0.46
C LEU A 212 -14.29 -25.61 -0.01
N TYR A 213 -14.06 -24.45 -0.60
CA TYR A 213 -12.74 -24.04 -1.07
C TYR A 213 -12.09 -23.18 0.02
N LEU A 214 -10.95 -23.61 0.55
CA LEU A 214 -10.07 -22.76 1.35
C LEU A 214 -9.13 -22.03 0.39
N TYR A 215 -9.50 -20.78 0.06
CA TYR A 215 -8.81 -20.00 -0.96
C TYR A 215 -7.60 -19.24 -0.46
N ASP A 216 -7.56 -18.90 0.83
CA ASP A 216 -6.55 -18.01 1.38
C ASP A 216 -5.65 -18.73 2.39
N VAL A 217 -4.36 -18.83 2.08
CA VAL A 217 -3.38 -19.29 3.05
C VAL A 217 -2.73 -18.06 3.71
N PRO A 218 -2.96 -17.83 5.02
CA PRO A 218 -2.29 -16.75 5.71
C PRO A 218 -0.79 -17.01 5.79
N THR A 219 0.01 -16.01 5.52
CA THR A 219 1.46 -16.09 5.58
C THR A 219 2.08 -14.85 6.21
N LEU A 220 3.25 -15.04 6.80
CA LEU A 220 4.13 -13.96 7.24
C LEU A 220 5.48 -14.13 6.54
N ALA A 221 5.86 -13.16 5.76
CA ALA A 221 7.13 -13.16 5.04
C ALA A 221 8.02 -11.99 5.49
N VAL A 222 9.33 -12.22 5.47
CA VAL A 222 10.34 -11.17 5.61
C VAL A 222 10.88 -10.87 4.23
N VAL A 223 10.78 -9.64 3.81
CA VAL A 223 11.16 -9.19 2.47
C VAL A 223 12.34 -8.22 2.58
N SER A 224 13.39 -8.47 1.79
CA SER A 224 14.51 -7.53 1.62
C SER A 224 14.26 -6.65 0.39
N LEU A 225 14.46 -5.35 0.57
CA LEU A 225 14.33 -4.31 -0.45
C LEU A 225 15.57 -3.44 -0.49
#